data_ba1df6d7baca08b3a2d73005cb412d5b
#
_entry.id   ba1df6d7baca08b3a2d73005cb412d5b
#
_cell.length_a   1.000
_cell.length_b   1.000
_cell.length_c   1.000
_cell.angle_alpha   90.00
_cell.angle_beta   90.00
_cell.angle_gamma   90.00
#
_symmetry.space_group_name_H-M   'P 1'
#
loop_
_entity.id
_entity.type
_entity.pdbx_description
1 polymer ?
#
loop_
_entity_poly.entity_id
_entity_poly.type
_entity_poly.pdbx_seq_one_letter_code
_entity_poly.pdbx_strand_id
1 'polypeptide(L)'
;MIKTLTFFSNYYNHHQKALCDEFFAILGDGFKFVETMPMESFRAQMGWGEDTPSYVIRSYESPEMEAVASKLAVESDLVIMGTAPEEYCENRLKENKLTFRYSERPLKEGFIKFFIPRLTKKYIRMHLKNRDKNIYVLGASAFTALDFKKMFNSYPGKCYKFGYFPVHKEYDIDELLKQKHINASTADTKEVPTILWLGRMLKLKGPDLMVKAAYQLKNLGYDFKLHMVGEGEMRPICEKMVKDYDLTDRVTFEDFLSPDGARDRMAEYQIYVMTSNKLEGWGSVIYEGLNAGCAVVASHICGATPWLVENEKCGLIYKSGDLSSLTSQIKKLLDEPNLIDKYGKAAYEKMHDKWNPKNAAASVIRLAEGLTKAGADGNNIKEPASEYVINDGPCSKAEYLKNNWFN
;
A
#
# COMPACT_ATOMS: atom_id res chain seq x y z
N MET A 1 19.06 20.69 -7.15
CA MET A 1 19.12 19.25 -7.54
C MET A 1 19.40 18.45 -6.29
N ILE A 2 18.57 17.46 -5.96
CA ILE A 2 18.78 16.54 -4.83
C ILE A 2 19.91 15.58 -5.20
N LYS A 3 20.98 15.56 -4.43
CA LYS A 3 22.14 14.67 -4.62
C LYS A 3 22.17 13.54 -3.60
N THR A 4 21.65 13.80 -2.38
CA THR A 4 21.66 12.83 -1.29
C THR A 4 20.25 12.66 -0.71
N LEU A 5 19.85 11.40 -0.53
CA LEU A 5 18.58 11.00 0.08
C LEU A 5 18.84 9.89 1.11
N THR A 6 18.36 10.07 2.33
CA THR A 6 18.37 9.01 3.34
C THR A 6 16.95 8.65 3.77
N PHE A 7 16.63 7.37 3.69
CA PHE A 7 15.34 6.83 4.12
C PHE A 7 15.51 6.08 5.44
N PHE A 8 14.90 6.59 6.50
CA PHE A 8 14.89 5.97 7.84
C PHE A 8 13.63 5.14 8.04
N SER A 9 13.78 3.88 8.48
CA SER A 9 12.66 3.04 8.90
C SER A 9 13.09 2.08 10.01
N ASN A 10 12.13 1.32 10.57
CA ASN A 10 12.43 0.31 11.58
C ASN A 10 13.35 -0.78 11.02
N TYR A 11 12.94 -1.46 9.97
CA TYR A 11 13.76 -2.45 9.26
C TYR A 11 13.48 -2.40 7.76
N TYR A 12 14.46 -2.87 6.99
CA TYR A 12 14.35 -3.03 5.54
C TYR A 12 13.54 -4.27 5.21
N ASN A 13 12.60 -4.19 4.26
CA ASN A 13 11.75 -5.31 3.88
C ASN A 13 11.26 -5.20 2.43
N HIS A 14 10.64 -6.25 1.92
CA HIS A 14 10.16 -6.36 0.55
C HIS A 14 9.19 -5.25 0.10
N HIS A 15 8.47 -4.58 1.02
CA HIS A 15 7.59 -3.46 0.66
C HIS A 15 8.35 -2.17 0.33
N GLN A 16 9.61 -2.06 0.78
CA GLN A 16 10.45 -0.88 0.53
C GLN A 16 11.50 -1.15 -0.54
N LYS A 17 11.87 -2.44 -0.74
CA LYS A 17 12.97 -2.85 -1.62
C LYS A 17 12.88 -2.19 -3.01
N ALA A 18 11.79 -2.40 -3.72
CA ALA A 18 11.66 -1.92 -5.09
C ALA A 18 11.75 -0.39 -5.20
N LEU A 19 11.17 0.35 -4.25
CA LEU A 19 11.28 1.80 -4.19
C LEU A 19 12.72 2.25 -3.86
N CYS A 20 13.40 1.57 -2.95
CA CYS A 20 14.78 1.87 -2.57
C CYS A 20 15.76 1.57 -3.71
N ASP A 21 15.56 0.48 -4.44
CA ASP A 21 16.36 0.12 -5.62
C ASP A 21 16.26 1.24 -6.69
N GLU A 22 15.08 1.82 -6.89
CA GLU A 22 14.88 2.94 -7.82
C GLU A 22 15.55 4.24 -7.32
N PHE A 23 15.49 4.53 -6.02
CA PHE A 23 16.26 5.66 -5.46
C PHE A 23 17.76 5.46 -5.66
N PHE A 24 18.26 4.25 -5.45
CA PHE A 24 19.67 3.91 -5.67
C PHE A 24 20.04 4.00 -7.17
N ALA A 25 19.17 3.56 -8.06
CA ALA A 25 19.37 3.72 -9.51
C ALA A 25 19.50 5.19 -9.95
N ILE A 26 18.76 6.10 -9.31
CA ILE A 26 18.80 7.55 -9.64
C ILE A 26 20.01 8.24 -8.98
N LEU A 27 20.33 7.93 -7.71
CA LEU A 27 21.25 8.70 -6.89
C LEU A 27 22.59 7.99 -6.63
N GLY A 28 22.71 6.71 -6.99
CA GLY A 28 23.88 5.91 -6.67
C GLY A 28 24.21 5.94 -5.18
N ASP A 29 25.46 6.13 -4.84
CA ASP A 29 25.94 6.21 -3.45
C ASP A 29 25.34 7.36 -2.63
N GLY A 30 24.69 8.32 -3.28
CA GLY A 30 23.93 9.38 -2.63
C GLY A 30 22.63 8.90 -1.96
N PHE A 31 22.18 7.68 -2.25
CA PHE A 31 21.05 7.06 -1.55
C PHE A 31 21.52 6.15 -0.42
N LYS A 32 20.91 6.29 0.76
CA LYS A 32 21.08 5.35 1.88
C LYS A 32 19.72 5.04 2.53
N PHE A 33 19.55 3.77 2.92
CA PHE A 33 18.45 3.32 3.77
C PHE A 33 19.00 3.02 5.17
N VAL A 34 18.44 3.65 6.20
CA VAL A 34 18.84 3.40 7.59
C VAL A 34 17.80 2.54 8.28
N GLU A 35 18.21 1.33 8.60
CA GLU A 35 17.49 0.37 9.42
C GLU A 35 17.79 0.65 10.90
N THR A 36 16.75 0.96 11.70
CA THR A 36 16.92 1.44 13.07
C THR A 36 16.67 0.40 14.15
N MET A 37 16.24 -0.79 13.79
CA MET A 37 16.06 -1.93 14.69
C MET A 37 16.11 -3.26 13.91
N PRO A 38 16.54 -4.35 14.56
CA PRO A 38 16.54 -5.66 13.90
C PRO A 38 15.13 -6.12 13.56
N MET A 39 15.01 -6.87 12.46
CA MET A 39 13.74 -7.46 12.06
C MET A 39 13.29 -8.52 13.06
N GLU A 40 12.00 -8.55 13.36
CA GLU A 40 11.38 -9.57 14.20
C GLU A 40 11.55 -10.96 13.58
N SER A 41 11.98 -11.96 14.37
CA SER A 41 12.33 -13.29 13.90
C SER A 41 11.23 -13.98 13.08
N PHE A 42 9.96 -13.81 13.47
CA PHE A 42 8.84 -14.38 12.72
C PHE A 42 8.70 -13.80 11.31
N ARG A 43 9.05 -12.53 11.10
CA ARG A 43 9.00 -11.89 9.77
C ARG A 43 10.18 -12.35 8.89
N ALA A 44 11.35 -12.52 9.49
CA ALA A 44 12.49 -13.10 8.79
C ALA A 44 12.17 -14.52 8.30
N GLN A 45 11.51 -15.35 9.14
CA GLN A 45 11.03 -16.69 8.75
C GLN A 45 9.99 -16.66 7.61
N MET A 46 9.28 -15.55 7.43
CA MET A 46 8.35 -15.33 6.32
C MET A 46 9.03 -14.79 5.04
N GLY A 47 10.37 -14.77 4.97
CA GLY A 47 11.12 -14.31 3.80
C GLY A 47 11.14 -12.78 3.61
N TRP A 48 11.00 -11.99 4.70
CA TRP A 48 10.88 -10.53 4.57
C TRP A 48 12.21 -9.79 4.46
N GLY A 49 13.35 -10.39 4.74
CA GLY A 49 14.63 -9.71 4.88
C GLY A 49 15.83 -10.47 4.33
N GLU A 50 15.70 -11.17 3.22
CA GLU A 50 16.73 -12.04 2.67
C GLU A 50 17.92 -11.28 2.07
N ASP A 51 17.72 -10.09 1.51
CA ASP A 51 18.79 -9.29 0.90
C ASP A 51 19.21 -8.10 1.76
N THR A 52 20.51 -7.82 1.81
CA THR A 52 21.05 -6.57 2.37
C THR A 52 21.83 -5.81 1.28
N PRO A 53 21.17 -4.94 0.51
CA PRO A 53 21.85 -4.13 -0.49
C PRO A 53 22.90 -3.19 0.12
N SER A 54 23.90 -2.79 -0.68
CA SER A 54 25.00 -1.92 -0.25
C SER A 54 24.59 -0.54 0.27
N TYR A 55 23.37 -0.10 -0.04
CA TYR A 55 22.84 1.15 0.45
C TYR A 55 22.15 1.05 1.83
N VAL A 56 22.03 -0.14 2.41
CA VAL A 56 21.42 -0.35 3.73
C VAL A 56 22.46 -0.20 4.83
N ILE A 57 22.15 0.66 5.80
CA ILE A 57 22.95 0.92 7.00
C ILE A 57 22.10 0.51 8.21
N ARG A 58 22.67 -0.31 9.11
CA ARG A 58 22.03 -0.76 10.35
C ARG A 58 22.53 0.04 11.53
N SER A 59 21.79 1.04 11.95
CA SER A 59 22.23 1.95 13.01
C SER A 59 22.39 1.29 14.37
N TYR A 60 21.72 0.19 14.60
CA TYR A 60 21.75 -0.55 15.87
C TYR A 60 22.94 -1.50 16.03
N GLU A 61 23.74 -1.72 14.99
CA GLU A 61 24.85 -2.69 15.03
C GLU A 61 26.05 -2.19 15.87
N SER A 62 26.30 -0.88 15.87
CA SER A 62 27.35 -0.29 16.70
C SER A 62 27.14 1.21 16.93
N PRO A 63 27.82 1.80 17.96
CA PRO A 63 27.81 3.24 18.18
C PRO A 63 28.32 4.05 16.97
N GLU A 64 29.26 3.51 16.21
CA GLU A 64 29.81 4.13 15.00
C GLU A 64 28.72 4.20 13.89
N MET A 65 27.92 3.12 13.72
CA MET A 65 26.81 3.09 12.77
C MET A 65 25.70 4.06 13.19
N GLU A 66 25.41 4.15 14.48
CA GLU A 66 24.48 5.16 15.00
C GLU A 66 24.97 6.58 14.74
N ALA A 67 26.27 6.86 14.91
CA ALA A 67 26.85 8.17 14.58
C ALA A 67 26.75 8.48 13.08
N VAL A 68 26.97 7.49 12.20
CA VAL A 68 26.76 7.63 10.75
C VAL A 68 25.30 7.95 10.45
N ALA A 69 24.34 7.22 11.02
CA ALA A 69 22.92 7.44 10.83
C ALA A 69 22.50 8.85 11.30
N SER A 70 22.97 9.27 12.47
CA SER A 70 22.73 10.61 13.03
C SER A 70 23.27 11.72 12.12
N LYS A 71 24.46 11.53 11.54
CA LYS A 71 25.06 12.45 10.57
C LYS A 71 24.22 12.52 9.28
N LEU A 72 23.84 11.39 8.71
CA LEU A 72 22.99 11.33 7.51
C LEU A 72 21.63 11.99 7.72
N ALA A 73 21.04 11.87 8.92
CA ALA A 73 19.77 12.52 9.24
C ALA A 73 19.84 14.04 9.10
N VAL A 74 21.00 14.64 9.41
CA VAL A 74 21.19 16.10 9.33
C VAL A 74 21.77 16.54 7.99
N GLU A 75 22.74 15.83 7.44
CA GLU A 75 23.50 16.29 6.26
C GLU A 75 22.82 16.03 4.91
N SER A 76 22.01 14.96 4.77
CA SER A 76 21.35 14.63 3.50
C SER A 76 20.47 15.77 2.99
N ASP A 77 20.46 16.00 1.67
CA ASP A 77 19.59 17.00 1.03
C ASP A 77 18.12 16.71 1.34
N LEU A 78 17.72 15.45 1.25
CA LEU A 78 16.38 14.95 1.55
C LEU A 78 16.43 13.81 2.56
N VAL A 79 15.51 13.81 3.51
CA VAL A 79 15.27 12.70 4.41
C VAL A 79 13.81 12.26 4.31
N ILE A 80 13.61 10.95 4.18
CA ILE A 80 12.30 10.29 4.33
C ILE A 80 12.28 9.61 5.70
N MET A 81 11.34 10.01 6.56
CA MET A 81 11.14 9.46 7.90
C MET A 81 9.94 8.52 7.89
N GLY A 82 10.21 7.21 7.88
CA GLY A 82 9.22 6.15 8.14
C GLY A 82 9.05 5.88 9.64
N THR A 83 8.93 4.61 10.00
CA THR A 83 8.90 4.17 11.40
C THR A 83 10.32 4.09 11.94
N ALA A 84 10.81 5.19 12.50
CA ALA A 84 12.15 5.32 13.06
C ALA A 84 12.12 6.19 14.32
N PRO A 85 13.17 6.21 15.16
CA PRO A 85 13.29 7.12 16.29
C PRO A 85 13.13 8.58 15.87
N GLU A 86 12.28 9.32 16.61
CA GLU A 86 11.90 10.69 16.24
C GLU A 86 13.08 11.68 16.39
N GLU A 87 14.09 11.31 17.15
CA GLU A 87 15.30 12.09 17.41
C GLU A 87 16.04 12.47 16.10
N TYR A 88 16.08 11.57 15.12
CA TYR A 88 16.64 11.86 13.79
C TYR A 88 15.89 12.99 13.10
N CYS A 89 14.56 12.97 13.15
CA CYS A 89 13.70 14.00 12.58
C CYS A 89 13.85 15.33 13.34
N GLU A 90 13.82 15.30 14.68
CA GLU A 90 13.91 16.50 15.51
C GLU A 90 15.21 17.26 15.30
N ASN A 91 16.36 16.56 15.26
CA ASN A 91 17.66 17.20 15.02
C ASN A 91 17.72 17.88 13.66
N ARG A 92 17.22 17.23 12.62
CA ARG A 92 17.14 17.78 11.28
C ARG A 92 16.23 19.02 11.20
N LEU A 93 15.08 18.98 11.87
CA LEU A 93 14.12 20.08 11.87
C LEU A 93 14.56 21.29 12.72
N LYS A 94 15.58 21.18 13.58
CA LYS A 94 16.25 22.34 14.19
C LYS A 94 16.86 23.25 13.12
N GLU A 95 17.45 22.64 12.08
CA GLU A 95 18.02 23.35 10.93
C GLU A 95 16.98 23.62 9.82
N ASN A 96 15.71 23.27 10.05
CA ASN A 96 14.60 23.44 9.12
C ASN A 96 14.82 22.80 7.74
N LYS A 97 15.59 21.70 7.66
CA LYS A 97 15.90 20.99 6.42
C LYS A 97 14.69 20.19 5.91
N LEU A 98 14.57 20.07 4.58
CA LEU A 98 13.49 19.38 3.91
C LEU A 98 13.37 17.92 4.35
N THR A 99 12.20 17.55 4.86
CA THR A 99 11.91 16.22 5.40
C THR A 99 10.57 15.73 4.88
N PHE A 100 10.49 14.50 4.45
CA PHE A 100 9.22 13.81 4.20
C PHE A 100 8.94 12.83 5.34
N ARG A 101 7.75 12.93 5.93
CA ARG A 101 7.21 11.92 6.84
C ARG A 101 6.40 10.92 6.04
N TYR A 102 6.85 9.68 6.02
CA TYR A 102 6.15 8.59 5.37
C TYR A 102 5.23 7.90 6.38
N SER A 103 3.93 8.00 6.19
CA SER A 103 2.97 7.61 7.23
C SER A 103 1.71 6.98 6.68
N GLU A 104 1.33 5.84 7.24
CA GLU A 104 -0.05 5.36 7.19
C GLU A 104 -0.97 6.31 7.95
N ARG A 105 -2.28 6.02 7.92
CA ARG A 105 -3.28 6.79 8.67
C ARG A 105 -3.12 6.63 10.18
N PRO A 106 -2.87 7.71 10.93
CA PRO A 106 -2.66 7.65 12.37
C PRO A 106 -3.94 7.36 13.17
N LEU A 107 -5.12 7.67 12.63
CA LEU A 107 -6.41 7.52 13.31
C LEU A 107 -7.22 6.30 12.85
N LYS A 108 -6.59 5.26 12.30
CA LYS A 108 -7.30 4.05 11.84
C LYS A 108 -8.10 3.33 12.94
N GLU A 109 -7.65 3.40 14.17
CA GLU A 109 -8.34 2.86 15.34
C GLU A 109 -9.31 3.85 16.00
N GLY A 110 -9.49 5.03 15.39
CA GLY A 110 -10.40 6.08 15.87
C GLY A 110 -9.71 7.16 16.69
N PHE A 111 -10.51 8.13 17.12
CA PHE A 111 -10.04 9.35 17.80
C PHE A 111 -9.78 9.14 19.31
N ILE A 112 -10.18 8.00 19.87
CA ILE A 112 -10.11 7.72 21.31
C ILE A 112 -8.69 7.80 21.88
N LYS A 113 -7.68 7.56 21.04
CA LYS A 113 -6.25 7.68 21.42
C LYS A 113 -5.85 9.11 21.81
N PHE A 114 -6.59 10.14 21.36
CA PHE A 114 -6.36 11.53 21.77
C PHE A 114 -6.77 11.84 23.22
N PHE A 115 -7.61 11.00 23.81
CA PHE A 115 -7.94 11.12 25.25
C PHE A 115 -6.88 10.51 26.16
N ILE A 116 -5.83 9.89 25.59
CA ILE A 116 -4.70 9.35 26.37
C ILE A 116 -3.60 10.44 26.42
N PRO A 117 -3.35 11.11 27.57
CA PRO A 117 -2.47 12.28 27.65
C PRO A 117 -1.05 12.04 27.11
N ARG A 118 -0.50 10.83 27.35
CA ARG A 118 0.84 10.45 26.84
C ARG A 118 0.89 10.45 25.33
N LEU A 119 -0.14 9.88 24.66
CA LEU A 119 -0.22 9.82 23.21
C LEU A 119 -0.48 11.21 22.62
N THR A 120 -1.35 12.00 23.23
CA THR A 120 -1.61 13.37 22.79
C THR A 120 -0.34 14.23 22.86
N LYS A 121 0.41 14.16 23.97
CA LYS A 121 1.73 14.85 24.08
C LYS A 121 2.70 14.39 23.01
N LYS A 122 2.76 13.08 22.72
CA LYS A 122 3.58 12.53 21.62
C LYS A 122 3.16 13.14 20.28
N TYR A 123 1.87 13.15 19.94
CA TYR A 123 1.37 13.70 18.67
C TYR A 123 1.63 15.20 18.54
N ILE A 124 1.46 15.96 19.62
CA ILE A 124 1.79 17.40 19.64
C ILE A 124 3.28 17.61 19.36
N ARG A 125 4.16 16.84 20.03
CA ARG A 125 5.63 16.92 19.84
C ARG A 125 6.01 16.58 18.39
N MET A 126 5.54 15.45 17.88
CA MET A 126 5.94 14.92 16.57
C MET A 126 5.35 15.71 15.38
N HIS A 127 4.15 16.22 15.53
CA HIS A 127 3.40 16.77 14.40
C HIS A 127 3.06 18.26 14.56
N LEU A 128 2.34 18.66 15.61
CA LEU A 128 1.86 20.02 15.73
C LEU A 128 2.98 21.04 15.90
N LYS A 129 4.00 20.74 16.74
CA LYS A 129 5.15 21.61 16.94
C LYS A 129 6.00 21.82 15.69
N ASN A 130 5.87 20.93 14.72
CA ASN A 130 6.60 20.98 13.45
C ASN A 130 5.75 21.52 12.29
N ARG A 131 4.55 22.07 12.58
CA ARG A 131 3.60 22.55 11.57
C ARG A 131 4.22 23.52 10.58
N ASP A 132 5.01 24.45 11.08
CA ASP A 132 5.63 25.53 10.29
C ASP A 132 7.03 25.17 9.78
N LYS A 133 7.51 23.97 10.10
CA LYS A 133 8.80 23.47 9.64
C LYS A 133 8.73 22.92 8.21
N ASN A 134 9.90 22.76 7.59
CA ASN A 134 10.05 22.23 6.24
C ASN A 134 9.86 20.70 6.20
N ILE A 135 8.69 20.25 6.69
CA ILE A 135 8.29 18.84 6.74
C ILE A 135 6.94 18.65 6.06
N TYR A 136 6.86 17.62 5.24
CA TYR A 136 5.69 17.24 4.44
C TYR A 136 5.35 15.78 4.65
N VAL A 137 4.15 15.35 4.28
CA VAL A 137 3.69 13.98 4.46
C VAL A 137 3.57 13.27 3.11
N LEU A 138 4.24 12.13 2.99
CA LEU A 138 3.97 11.11 1.98
C LEU A 138 2.99 10.10 2.58
N GLY A 139 1.73 10.21 2.20
CA GLY A 139 0.66 9.41 2.80
C GLY A 139 0.58 8.01 2.21
N ALA A 140 0.74 7.00 3.05
CA ALA A 140 0.48 5.60 2.69
C ALA A 140 -0.97 5.20 3.04
N SER A 141 -1.91 6.08 2.76
CA SER A 141 -3.37 5.84 2.76
C SER A 141 -4.08 7.10 2.28
N ALA A 142 -5.15 6.94 1.52
CA ALA A 142 -5.99 8.04 1.05
C ALA A 142 -6.63 8.85 2.21
N PHE A 143 -6.71 8.27 3.39
CA PHE A 143 -7.30 8.90 4.57
C PHE A 143 -6.28 9.64 5.45
N THR A 144 -4.99 9.54 5.16
CA THR A 144 -3.90 10.12 5.98
C THR A 144 -4.01 11.63 6.10
N ALA A 145 -4.29 12.34 5.01
CA ALA A 145 -4.39 13.80 5.00
C ALA A 145 -5.54 14.30 5.91
N LEU A 146 -6.71 13.66 5.86
CA LEU A 146 -7.82 14.01 6.75
C LEU A 146 -7.52 13.67 8.21
N ASP A 147 -6.86 12.55 8.47
CA ASP A 147 -6.46 12.19 9.84
C ASP A 147 -5.53 13.28 10.42
N PHE A 148 -4.52 13.74 9.69
CA PHE A 148 -3.65 14.85 10.13
C PHE A 148 -4.38 16.19 10.22
N LYS A 149 -5.39 16.45 9.38
CA LYS A 149 -6.25 17.62 9.54
C LYS A 149 -7.02 17.58 10.86
N LYS A 150 -7.56 16.41 11.23
CA LYS A 150 -8.22 16.20 12.53
C LYS A 150 -7.26 16.29 13.71
N MET A 151 -5.97 15.99 13.49
CA MET A 151 -4.88 16.11 14.46
C MET A 151 -4.32 17.55 14.49
N PHE A 152 -5.11 18.51 14.94
CA PHE A 152 -4.75 19.91 15.06
C PHE A 152 -4.31 20.58 13.74
N ASN A 153 -4.78 20.05 12.58
CA ASN A 153 -4.33 20.52 11.27
C ASN A 153 -2.80 20.61 11.16
N SER A 154 -2.12 19.52 11.53
CA SER A 154 -0.65 19.51 11.71
C SER A 154 0.14 19.71 10.42
N TYR A 155 -0.43 19.41 9.24
CA TYR A 155 0.23 19.54 7.94
C TYR A 155 -0.67 20.21 6.90
N PRO A 156 -1.04 21.50 7.10
CA PRO A 156 -1.93 22.21 6.18
C PRO A 156 -1.28 22.36 4.80
N GLY A 157 -1.93 21.80 3.74
CA GLY A 157 -1.40 21.85 2.37
C GLY A 157 -0.11 21.04 2.12
N LYS A 158 0.35 20.25 3.11
CA LYS A 158 1.64 19.54 3.07
C LYS A 158 1.53 18.03 2.93
N CYS A 159 0.33 17.49 2.58
CA CYS A 159 0.13 16.05 2.40
C CYS A 159 0.09 15.70 0.91
N TYR A 160 0.80 14.65 0.54
CA TYR A 160 0.91 14.14 -0.83
C TYR A 160 0.51 12.67 -0.88
N LYS A 161 -0.09 12.24 -1.99
CA LYS A 161 -0.40 10.83 -2.27
C LYS A 161 0.90 10.05 -2.39
N PHE A 162 0.92 8.89 -1.78
CA PHE A 162 2.06 7.98 -1.93
C PHE A 162 1.56 6.54 -1.83
N GLY A 163 2.05 5.73 -0.91
CA GLY A 163 1.63 4.34 -0.76
C GLY A 163 2.82 3.44 -0.53
N TYR A 164 2.61 2.14 -0.56
CA TYR A 164 3.68 1.15 -0.65
C TYR A 164 3.82 0.72 -2.10
N PHE A 165 5.06 0.51 -2.54
CA PHE A 165 5.41 0.11 -3.89
C PHE A 165 6.14 -1.23 -3.84
N PRO A 166 5.40 -2.36 -3.78
CA PRO A 166 6.01 -3.68 -3.88
C PRO A 166 6.65 -3.87 -5.27
N VAL A 167 7.33 -4.98 -5.46
CA VAL A 167 7.97 -5.31 -6.75
C VAL A 167 6.92 -5.21 -7.86
N HIS A 168 7.24 -4.40 -8.86
CA HIS A 168 6.45 -4.30 -10.10
C HIS A 168 6.94 -5.37 -11.06
N LYS A 169 6.03 -6.25 -11.49
CA LYS A 169 6.34 -7.23 -12.53
C LYS A 169 5.87 -6.72 -13.88
N GLU A 170 6.75 -6.82 -14.86
CA GLU A 170 6.43 -6.52 -16.24
C GLU A 170 5.82 -7.75 -16.91
N TYR A 171 4.69 -7.57 -17.57
CA TYR A 171 3.98 -8.62 -18.30
C TYR A 171 3.64 -8.16 -19.73
N ASP A 172 3.64 -9.11 -20.67
CA ASP A 172 2.77 -8.98 -21.82
C ASP A 172 1.33 -9.19 -21.34
N ILE A 173 0.58 -8.11 -21.19
CA ILE A 173 -0.75 -8.17 -20.53
C ILE A 173 -1.75 -8.99 -21.34
N ASP A 174 -1.69 -8.96 -22.67
CA ASP A 174 -2.63 -9.70 -23.50
C ASP A 174 -2.36 -11.23 -23.40
N GLU A 175 -1.09 -11.62 -23.36
CA GLU A 175 -0.72 -13.03 -23.14
C GLU A 175 -1.01 -13.48 -21.71
N LEU A 176 -0.81 -12.62 -20.71
CA LEU A 176 -1.15 -12.93 -19.32
C LEU A 176 -2.64 -13.19 -19.15
N LEU A 177 -3.50 -12.34 -19.72
CA LEU A 177 -4.96 -12.51 -19.65
C LEU A 177 -5.38 -13.79 -20.34
N LYS A 178 -4.84 -14.09 -21.51
CA LYS A 178 -5.07 -15.35 -22.21
C LYS A 178 -4.67 -16.57 -21.38
N GLN A 179 -3.53 -16.52 -20.69
CA GLN A 179 -3.10 -17.60 -19.80
C GLN A 179 -4.05 -17.81 -18.62
N LYS A 180 -4.62 -16.73 -18.08
CA LYS A 180 -5.65 -16.82 -17.01
C LYS A 180 -6.91 -17.55 -17.50
N HIS A 181 -7.34 -17.31 -18.73
CA HIS A 181 -8.46 -18.06 -19.33
C HIS A 181 -8.14 -19.54 -19.51
N ILE A 182 -6.91 -19.87 -19.93
CA ILE A 182 -6.45 -21.26 -20.01
C ILE A 182 -6.48 -21.93 -18.63
N ASN A 183 -6.02 -21.23 -17.60
CA ASN A 183 -6.03 -21.74 -16.22
C ASN A 183 -7.45 -21.92 -15.66
N ALA A 184 -8.40 -21.09 -16.09
CA ALA A 184 -9.81 -21.17 -15.71
C ALA A 184 -10.57 -22.28 -16.45
N SER A 185 -10.01 -22.81 -17.53
CA SER A 185 -10.61 -23.86 -18.37
C SER A 185 -10.06 -25.22 -17.96
N THR A 186 -10.93 -26.24 -17.96
CA THR A 186 -10.52 -27.67 -17.87
C THR A 186 -10.70 -28.33 -19.23
N ALA A 187 -9.91 -29.37 -19.51
CA ALA A 187 -9.80 -29.98 -20.83
C ALA A 187 -11.14 -30.37 -21.51
N ASP A 188 -12.22 -30.55 -20.73
CA ASP A 188 -13.53 -31.01 -21.21
C ASP A 188 -14.70 -30.08 -20.78
N THR A 189 -14.44 -28.88 -20.18
CA THR A 189 -15.51 -28.08 -19.60
C THR A 189 -15.44 -26.62 -20.00
N LYS A 190 -16.61 -25.98 -19.97
CA LYS A 190 -16.76 -24.53 -20.03
C LYS A 190 -15.85 -23.85 -19.02
N GLU A 191 -15.24 -22.72 -19.41
CA GLU A 191 -14.49 -21.85 -18.53
C GLU A 191 -15.29 -21.49 -17.27
N VAL A 192 -14.67 -21.66 -16.09
CA VAL A 192 -15.25 -21.31 -14.79
C VAL A 192 -14.42 -20.18 -14.19
N PRO A 193 -14.99 -18.98 -13.97
CA PRO A 193 -14.26 -17.85 -13.43
C PRO A 193 -13.52 -18.16 -12.13
N THR A 194 -12.26 -17.75 -12.05
CA THR A 194 -11.38 -17.98 -10.90
C THR A 194 -11.25 -16.75 -10.05
N ILE A 195 -11.46 -16.90 -8.75
CA ILE A 195 -11.42 -15.85 -7.75
C ILE A 195 -10.32 -16.16 -6.75
N LEU A 196 -9.46 -15.19 -6.47
CA LEU A 196 -8.43 -15.27 -5.44
C LEU A 196 -8.77 -14.34 -4.27
N TRP A 197 -8.69 -14.87 -3.07
CA TRP A 197 -8.57 -14.14 -1.83
C TRP A 197 -7.21 -14.47 -1.23
N LEU A 198 -6.35 -13.45 -0.96
CA LEU A 198 -4.99 -13.67 -0.46
C LEU A 198 -4.68 -12.70 0.68
N GLY A 199 -4.22 -13.25 1.82
CA GLY A 199 -3.81 -12.45 2.96
C GLY A 199 -3.77 -13.25 4.27
N ARG A 200 -3.26 -12.65 5.33
CA ARG A 200 -3.34 -13.25 6.66
C ARG A 200 -4.82 -13.41 7.04
N MET A 201 -5.23 -14.60 7.46
CA MET A 201 -6.63 -14.88 7.83
C MET A 201 -6.95 -14.33 9.23
N LEU A 202 -6.95 -13.00 9.34
CA LEU A 202 -7.25 -12.23 10.55
C LEU A 202 -8.65 -11.59 10.44
N LYS A 203 -9.30 -11.34 11.56
CA LYS A 203 -10.62 -10.70 11.60
C LYS A 203 -10.68 -9.37 10.83
N LEU A 204 -9.61 -8.56 10.88
CA LEU A 204 -9.56 -7.30 10.14
C LEU A 204 -9.53 -7.48 8.62
N LYS A 205 -9.07 -8.63 8.13
CA LYS A 205 -9.00 -8.97 6.70
C LYS A 205 -10.31 -9.50 6.13
N GLY A 206 -11.24 -9.94 7.00
CA GLY A 206 -12.60 -10.36 6.64
C GLY A 206 -12.69 -11.58 5.74
N PRO A 207 -11.89 -12.67 5.95
CA PRO A 207 -12.00 -13.87 5.11
C PRO A 207 -13.39 -14.54 5.19
N ASP A 208 -14.06 -14.43 6.33
CA ASP A 208 -15.43 -14.91 6.53
C ASP A 208 -16.46 -14.18 5.65
N LEU A 209 -16.23 -12.89 5.37
CA LEU A 209 -17.09 -12.13 4.46
C LEU A 209 -16.99 -12.67 3.03
N MET A 210 -15.80 -13.10 2.59
CA MET A 210 -15.60 -13.73 1.29
C MET A 210 -16.33 -15.08 1.21
N VAL A 211 -16.24 -15.93 2.26
CA VAL A 211 -16.97 -17.21 2.30
C VAL A 211 -18.48 -17.00 2.26
N LYS A 212 -19.00 -15.98 2.97
CA LYS A 212 -20.43 -15.61 2.91
C LYS A 212 -20.85 -15.17 1.52
N ALA A 213 -20.00 -14.37 0.83
CA ALA A 213 -20.27 -13.95 -0.54
C ALA A 213 -20.29 -15.16 -1.51
N ALA A 214 -19.36 -16.09 -1.36
CA ALA A 214 -19.34 -17.34 -2.13
C ALA A 214 -20.63 -18.16 -1.92
N TYR A 215 -21.12 -18.24 -0.69
CA TYR A 215 -22.41 -18.90 -0.39
C TYR A 215 -23.58 -18.21 -1.09
N GLN A 216 -23.65 -16.88 -1.07
CA GLN A 216 -24.71 -16.16 -1.79
C GLN A 216 -24.62 -16.37 -3.29
N LEU A 217 -23.43 -16.33 -3.89
CA LEU A 217 -23.23 -16.56 -5.32
C LEU A 217 -23.66 -17.98 -5.72
N LYS A 218 -23.31 -19.01 -4.94
CA LYS A 218 -23.77 -20.39 -5.16
C LYS A 218 -25.31 -20.47 -5.16
N ASN A 219 -25.96 -19.86 -4.17
CA ASN A 219 -27.43 -19.87 -4.05
C ASN A 219 -28.13 -19.11 -5.19
N LEU A 220 -27.43 -18.16 -5.82
CA LEU A 220 -27.89 -17.46 -7.02
C LEU A 220 -27.63 -18.26 -8.32
N GLY A 221 -27.00 -19.42 -8.23
CA GLY A 221 -26.75 -20.34 -9.36
C GLY A 221 -25.48 -20.03 -10.14
N TYR A 222 -24.55 -19.21 -9.60
CA TYR A 222 -23.29 -18.91 -10.27
C TYR A 222 -22.27 -20.04 -10.11
N ASP A 223 -21.53 -20.31 -11.18
CA ASP A 223 -20.35 -21.15 -11.20
C ASP A 223 -19.10 -20.29 -11.03
N PHE A 224 -18.20 -20.68 -10.14
CA PHE A 224 -16.90 -20.05 -9.89
C PHE A 224 -15.99 -21.00 -9.10
N LYS A 225 -14.69 -20.73 -9.12
CA LYS A 225 -13.70 -21.31 -8.21
C LYS A 225 -13.11 -20.21 -7.34
N LEU A 226 -13.17 -20.39 -6.02
CA LEU A 226 -12.56 -19.49 -5.05
C LEU A 226 -11.35 -20.16 -4.41
N HIS A 227 -10.19 -19.53 -4.53
CA HIS A 227 -8.98 -19.95 -3.85
C HIS A 227 -8.65 -18.97 -2.72
N MET A 228 -8.50 -19.49 -1.51
CA MET A 228 -8.21 -18.69 -0.31
C MET A 228 -6.82 -19.04 0.20
N VAL A 229 -5.89 -18.07 0.09
CA VAL A 229 -4.47 -18.26 0.42
C VAL A 229 -4.11 -17.53 1.70
N GLY A 230 -3.50 -18.24 2.65
CA GLY A 230 -2.94 -17.69 3.86
C GLY A 230 -3.35 -18.40 5.14
N GLU A 231 -2.74 -17.96 6.24
CA GLU A 231 -2.88 -18.49 7.58
C GLU A 231 -3.41 -17.42 8.56
N GLY A 232 -3.95 -17.88 9.68
CA GLY A 232 -4.39 -17.04 10.76
C GLY A 232 -5.57 -17.58 11.57
N GLU A 233 -5.96 -16.88 12.60
CA GLU A 233 -7.01 -17.26 13.56
C GLU A 233 -8.39 -17.54 12.92
N MET A 234 -8.66 -16.91 11.77
CA MET A 234 -9.94 -17.07 11.08
C MET A 234 -9.97 -18.30 10.16
N ARG A 235 -8.83 -18.93 9.83
CA ARG A 235 -8.81 -20.07 8.88
C ARG A 235 -9.69 -21.22 9.28
N PRO A 236 -9.61 -21.77 10.52
CA PRO A 236 -10.48 -22.88 10.95
C PRO A 236 -11.97 -22.52 10.90
N ILE A 237 -12.28 -21.23 11.15
CA ILE A 237 -13.65 -20.72 11.09
C ILE A 237 -14.13 -20.73 9.63
N CYS A 238 -13.33 -20.26 8.71
CA CYS A 238 -13.65 -20.24 7.27
C CYS A 238 -13.79 -21.66 6.70
N GLU A 239 -12.90 -22.57 7.05
CA GLU A 239 -12.97 -23.98 6.63
C GLU A 239 -14.26 -24.67 7.14
N LYS A 240 -14.64 -24.40 8.39
CA LYS A 240 -15.92 -24.88 8.94
C LYS A 240 -17.10 -24.27 8.16
N MET A 241 -17.10 -22.97 7.90
CA MET A 241 -18.15 -22.31 7.13
C MET A 241 -18.28 -22.90 5.73
N VAL A 242 -17.16 -23.21 5.04
CA VAL A 242 -17.15 -23.83 3.71
C VAL A 242 -17.86 -25.20 3.74
N LYS A 243 -17.63 -26.00 4.78
CA LYS A 243 -18.35 -27.27 5.00
C LYS A 243 -19.83 -27.05 5.31
N ASP A 244 -20.14 -26.18 6.24
CA ASP A 244 -21.52 -25.89 6.68
C ASP A 244 -22.40 -25.33 5.53
N TYR A 245 -21.78 -24.59 4.57
CA TYR A 245 -22.44 -24.00 3.41
C TYR A 245 -22.37 -24.88 2.15
N ASP A 246 -21.82 -26.09 2.26
CA ASP A 246 -21.65 -27.02 1.15
C ASP A 246 -20.92 -26.37 -0.04
N LEU A 247 -19.75 -25.76 0.22
CA LEU A 247 -18.91 -25.06 -0.75
C LEU A 247 -17.62 -25.82 -1.09
N THR A 248 -17.47 -27.06 -0.64
CA THR A 248 -16.23 -27.84 -0.76
C THR A 248 -15.81 -28.15 -2.20
N ASP A 249 -16.77 -28.12 -3.13
CA ASP A 249 -16.54 -28.27 -4.59
C ASP A 249 -16.05 -26.98 -5.28
N ARG A 250 -16.14 -25.82 -4.61
CA ARG A 250 -15.89 -24.48 -5.16
C ARG A 250 -14.78 -23.71 -4.45
N VAL A 251 -14.54 -23.98 -3.18
CA VAL A 251 -13.60 -23.24 -2.33
C VAL A 251 -12.46 -24.14 -1.90
N THR A 252 -11.24 -23.71 -2.22
CA THR A 252 -10.00 -24.36 -1.79
C THR A 252 -9.17 -23.44 -0.91
N PHE A 253 -8.36 -24.04 -0.03
CA PHE A 253 -7.44 -23.31 0.84
C PHE A 253 -6.00 -23.70 0.55
N GLU A 254 -5.11 -22.71 0.60
CA GLU A 254 -3.67 -22.88 0.52
C GLU A 254 -3.00 -22.18 1.73
N ASP A 255 -1.86 -22.68 2.14
CA ASP A 255 -1.10 -22.14 3.25
C ASP A 255 -0.44 -20.81 2.87
N PHE A 256 0.35 -20.27 3.80
CA PHE A 256 1.08 -19.03 3.58
C PHE A 256 2.07 -19.17 2.41
N LEU A 257 2.10 -18.16 1.54
CA LEU A 257 3.07 -18.03 0.46
C LEU A 257 4.09 -16.91 0.77
N SER A 258 5.31 -17.09 0.28
CA SER A 258 6.29 -16.00 0.25
C SER A 258 5.76 -14.81 -0.58
N PRO A 259 6.33 -13.61 -0.42
CA PRO A 259 5.90 -12.45 -1.23
C PRO A 259 5.97 -12.70 -2.75
N ASP A 260 6.98 -13.42 -3.23
CA ASP A 260 7.09 -13.79 -4.66
C ASP A 260 6.02 -14.81 -5.06
N GLY A 261 5.83 -15.87 -4.26
CA GLY A 261 4.79 -16.86 -4.49
C GLY A 261 3.39 -16.26 -4.50
N ALA A 262 3.12 -15.25 -3.65
CA ALA A 262 1.86 -14.53 -3.64
C ALA A 262 1.62 -13.76 -4.96
N ARG A 263 2.66 -13.10 -5.49
CA ARG A 263 2.58 -12.40 -6.79
C ARG A 263 2.41 -13.37 -7.96
N ASP A 264 3.11 -14.50 -7.93
CA ASP A 264 2.96 -15.54 -8.94
C ASP A 264 1.54 -16.12 -8.91
N ARG A 265 1.02 -16.37 -7.70
CA ARG A 265 -0.36 -16.85 -7.53
C ARG A 265 -1.39 -15.86 -8.09
N MET A 266 -1.21 -14.55 -7.91
CA MET A 266 -2.09 -13.52 -8.49
C MET A 266 -2.10 -13.53 -10.01
N ALA A 267 -0.97 -13.83 -10.65
CA ALA A 267 -0.88 -13.93 -12.10
C ALA A 267 -1.69 -15.10 -12.69
N GLU A 268 -2.11 -16.06 -11.87
CA GLU A 268 -2.88 -17.23 -12.32
C GLU A 268 -4.41 -16.99 -12.29
N TYR A 269 -4.90 -16.00 -11.50
CA TYR A 269 -6.33 -15.82 -11.23
C TYR A 269 -6.90 -14.58 -11.93
N GLN A 270 -8.17 -14.68 -12.35
CA GLN A 270 -8.87 -13.63 -13.10
C GLN A 270 -9.35 -12.49 -12.18
N ILE A 271 -9.90 -12.82 -11.02
CA ILE A 271 -10.51 -11.87 -10.08
C ILE A 271 -9.75 -11.93 -8.76
N TYR A 272 -9.36 -10.76 -8.22
CA TYR A 272 -8.84 -10.64 -6.87
C TYR A 272 -9.82 -9.87 -5.97
N VAL A 273 -10.09 -10.39 -4.77
CA VAL A 273 -11.05 -9.79 -3.83
C VAL A 273 -10.37 -9.40 -2.52
N MET A 274 -10.45 -8.11 -2.16
CA MET A 274 -9.92 -7.54 -0.91
C MET A 274 -11.04 -7.19 0.07
N THR A 275 -11.17 -7.96 1.16
CA THR A 275 -12.28 -7.83 2.12
C THR A 275 -11.94 -7.08 3.42
N SER A 276 -10.76 -6.50 3.52
CA SER A 276 -10.28 -5.81 4.73
C SER A 276 -11.17 -4.65 5.17
N ASN A 277 -11.23 -4.45 6.49
CA ASN A 277 -11.97 -3.36 7.10
C ASN A 277 -11.09 -2.10 7.33
N LYS A 278 -11.61 -1.10 8.07
CA LYS A 278 -10.97 0.20 8.35
C LYS A 278 -9.61 0.11 9.08
N LEU A 279 -9.25 -1.03 9.65
CA LEU A 279 -7.97 -1.23 10.33
C LEU A 279 -6.84 -1.56 9.34
N GLU A 280 -7.16 -1.82 8.07
CA GLU A 280 -6.18 -1.90 7.00
C GLU A 280 -5.59 -0.51 6.73
N GLY A 281 -4.27 -0.37 6.90
CA GLY A 281 -3.57 0.90 6.66
C GLY A 281 -3.53 1.27 5.19
N TRP A 282 -2.92 0.42 4.39
CA TRP A 282 -2.79 0.58 2.94
C TRP A 282 -3.48 -0.55 2.18
N GLY A 283 -3.02 -1.78 2.32
CA GLY A 283 -3.46 -2.93 1.54
C GLY A 283 -2.63 -3.10 0.27
N SER A 284 -1.31 -3.32 0.41
CA SER A 284 -0.37 -3.49 -0.71
C SER A 284 -0.77 -4.59 -1.70
N VAL A 285 -1.50 -5.59 -1.21
CA VAL A 285 -2.04 -6.69 -2.04
C VAL A 285 -2.98 -6.20 -3.15
N ILE A 286 -3.66 -5.04 -2.95
CA ILE A 286 -4.44 -4.39 -4.03
C ILE A 286 -3.53 -4.01 -5.19
N TYR A 287 -2.37 -3.40 -4.90
CA TYR A 287 -1.37 -3.06 -5.91
C TYR A 287 -0.92 -4.30 -6.68
N GLU A 288 -0.59 -5.38 -5.95
CA GLU A 288 -0.11 -6.63 -6.54
C GLU A 288 -1.17 -7.27 -7.45
N GLY A 289 -2.45 -7.28 -7.03
CA GLY A 289 -3.56 -7.75 -7.86
C GLY A 289 -3.76 -6.91 -9.12
N LEU A 290 -3.69 -5.58 -9.03
CA LEU A 290 -3.80 -4.69 -10.19
C LEU A 290 -2.61 -4.88 -11.14
N ASN A 291 -1.38 -4.98 -10.63
CA ASN A 291 -0.19 -5.23 -11.44
C ASN A 291 -0.22 -6.61 -12.13
N ALA A 292 -0.82 -7.60 -11.50
CA ALA A 292 -1.02 -8.91 -12.10
C ALA A 292 -2.22 -8.97 -13.08
N GLY A 293 -2.82 -7.85 -13.46
CA GLY A 293 -3.96 -7.81 -14.40
C GLY A 293 -5.20 -8.54 -13.88
N CYS A 294 -5.46 -8.54 -12.56
CA CYS A 294 -6.71 -9.03 -12.01
C CYS A 294 -7.81 -7.97 -12.11
N ALA A 295 -9.05 -8.40 -12.37
CA ALA A 295 -10.22 -7.59 -12.05
C ALA A 295 -10.36 -7.50 -10.52
N VAL A 296 -9.92 -6.39 -9.93
CA VAL A 296 -9.89 -6.22 -8.47
C VAL A 296 -11.24 -5.77 -7.94
N VAL A 297 -11.78 -6.48 -6.94
CA VAL A 297 -12.95 -6.06 -6.15
C VAL A 297 -12.48 -5.67 -4.75
N ALA A 298 -12.46 -4.38 -4.44
CA ALA A 298 -11.83 -3.86 -3.24
C ALA A 298 -12.79 -3.16 -2.27
N SER A 299 -12.57 -3.35 -0.98
CA SER A 299 -13.25 -2.62 0.08
C SER A 299 -12.91 -1.13 0.00
N HIS A 300 -13.92 -0.25 -0.02
CA HIS A 300 -13.76 1.21 -0.15
C HIS A 300 -12.89 1.84 0.93
N ILE A 301 -12.76 1.20 2.10
CA ILE A 301 -12.08 1.75 3.27
C ILE A 301 -10.59 1.40 3.36
N CYS A 302 -10.08 0.50 2.50
CA CYS A 302 -8.64 0.23 2.43
C CYS A 302 -7.92 1.47 1.89
N GLY A 303 -6.76 1.79 2.47
CA GLY A 303 -6.04 3.03 2.17
C GLY A 303 -5.64 3.20 0.71
N ALA A 304 -5.37 2.11 0.00
CA ALA A 304 -4.99 2.10 -1.41
C ALA A 304 -6.20 2.26 -2.35
N THR A 305 -7.37 1.77 -1.96
CA THR A 305 -8.54 1.69 -2.85
C THR A 305 -8.87 3.00 -3.53
N PRO A 306 -9.02 4.16 -2.83
CA PRO A 306 -9.43 5.40 -3.47
C PRO A 306 -8.45 5.94 -4.53
N TRP A 307 -7.19 5.54 -4.45
CA TRP A 307 -6.16 6.02 -5.39
C TRP A 307 -5.86 5.02 -6.49
N LEU A 308 -5.85 3.72 -6.17
CA LEU A 308 -5.44 2.69 -7.11
C LEU A 308 -6.62 2.12 -7.92
N VAL A 309 -7.82 2.00 -7.32
CA VAL A 309 -8.98 1.42 -7.98
C VAL A 309 -9.91 2.53 -8.47
N GLU A 310 -10.02 2.70 -9.79
CA GLU A 310 -11.05 3.52 -10.41
C GLU A 310 -12.28 2.65 -10.66
N ASN A 311 -13.34 2.90 -9.87
CA ASN A 311 -14.56 2.09 -9.94
C ASN A 311 -15.13 2.02 -11.35
N GLU A 312 -15.43 0.81 -11.83
CA GLU A 312 -15.97 0.52 -13.17
C GLU A 312 -15.02 0.86 -14.34
N LYS A 313 -13.74 1.12 -14.06
CA LYS A 313 -12.72 1.33 -15.08
C LYS A 313 -11.57 0.34 -14.99
N CYS A 314 -10.92 0.24 -13.83
CA CYS A 314 -9.84 -0.71 -13.60
C CYS A 314 -10.09 -1.62 -12.38
N GLY A 315 -11.34 -1.79 -11.99
CA GLY A 315 -11.79 -2.63 -10.89
C GLY A 315 -13.13 -2.18 -10.34
N LEU A 316 -13.58 -2.83 -9.29
CA LEU A 316 -14.86 -2.55 -8.63
C LEU A 316 -14.65 -2.25 -7.15
N ILE A 317 -15.45 -1.33 -6.62
CA ILE A 317 -15.40 -0.94 -5.21
C ILE A 317 -16.72 -1.32 -4.55
N TYR A 318 -16.63 -1.91 -3.36
CA TYR A 318 -17.80 -2.24 -2.56
C TYR A 318 -17.75 -1.59 -1.17
N LYS A 319 -18.92 -1.44 -0.53
CA LYS A 319 -19.04 -0.87 0.81
C LYS A 319 -18.53 -1.85 1.87
N SER A 320 -17.50 -1.48 2.62
CA SER A 320 -16.82 -2.32 3.60
C SER A 320 -17.79 -2.96 4.60
N GLY A 321 -17.69 -4.28 4.78
CA GLY A 321 -18.53 -5.06 5.68
C GLY A 321 -19.96 -5.31 5.17
N ASP A 322 -20.34 -4.77 4.02
CA ASP A 322 -21.64 -4.98 3.39
C ASP A 322 -21.57 -6.17 2.44
N LEU A 323 -22.15 -7.29 2.88
CA LEU A 323 -22.17 -8.55 2.13
C LEU A 323 -22.92 -8.41 0.79
N SER A 324 -24.05 -7.70 0.79
CA SER A 324 -24.83 -7.49 -0.44
C SER A 324 -24.05 -6.68 -1.46
N SER A 325 -23.37 -5.61 -1.00
CA SER A 325 -22.52 -4.80 -1.86
C SER A 325 -21.36 -5.63 -2.44
N LEU A 326 -20.67 -6.45 -1.63
CA LEU A 326 -19.59 -7.32 -2.11
C LEU A 326 -20.11 -8.34 -3.14
N THR A 327 -21.17 -9.05 -2.80
CA THR A 327 -21.76 -10.07 -3.68
C THR A 327 -22.21 -9.46 -5.01
N SER A 328 -22.80 -8.25 -4.99
CA SER A 328 -23.24 -7.54 -6.19
C SER A 328 -22.08 -7.19 -7.13
N GLN A 329 -20.93 -6.78 -6.58
CA GLN A 329 -19.76 -6.45 -7.41
C GLN A 329 -19.14 -7.72 -8.04
N ILE A 330 -19.03 -8.81 -7.28
CA ILE A 330 -18.54 -10.08 -7.86
C ILE A 330 -19.53 -10.58 -8.91
N LYS A 331 -20.83 -10.58 -8.59
CA LYS A 331 -21.90 -10.96 -9.53
C LYS A 331 -21.80 -10.21 -10.86
N LYS A 332 -21.52 -8.89 -10.84
CA LYS A 332 -21.35 -8.10 -12.06
C LYS A 332 -20.26 -8.65 -12.98
N LEU A 333 -19.12 -9.10 -12.41
CA LEU A 333 -18.05 -9.73 -13.19
C LEU A 333 -18.45 -11.10 -13.74
N LEU A 334 -19.27 -11.86 -12.98
CA LEU A 334 -19.75 -13.17 -13.42
C LEU A 334 -20.85 -13.07 -14.49
N ASP A 335 -21.69 -12.02 -14.44
CA ASP A 335 -22.72 -11.73 -15.46
C ASP A 335 -22.08 -11.22 -16.77
N GLU A 336 -20.99 -10.45 -16.68
CA GLU A 336 -20.34 -9.79 -17.80
C GLU A 336 -18.84 -10.17 -17.83
N PRO A 337 -18.46 -11.40 -18.21
CA PRO A 337 -17.09 -11.90 -18.15
C PRO A 337 -16.06 -11.03 -18.92
N ASN A 338 -16.48 -10.34 -19.98
CA ASN A 338 -15.64 -9.39 -20.72
C ASN A 338 -15.14 -8.20 -19.86
N LEU A 339 -15.82 -7.90 -18.75
CA LEU A 339 -15.35 -6.88 -17.80
C LEU A 339 -14.10 -7.34 -17.04
N ILE A 340 -13.89 -8.64 -16.88
CA ILE A 340 -12.72 -9.19 -16.19
C ILE A 340 -11.45 -8.75 -16.92
N ASP A 341 -11.36 -9.02 -18.22
CA ASP A 341 -10.21 -8.63 -19.03
C ASP A 341 -10.09 -7.12 -19.18
N LYS A 342 -11.21 -6.44 -19.44
CA LYS A 342 -11.24 -4.99 -19.56
C LYS A 342 -10.66 -4.30 -18.32
N TYR A 343 -11.12 -4.73 -17.15
CA TYR A 343 -10.63 -4.13 -15.88
C TYR A 343 -9.21 -4.60 -15.56
N GLY A 344 -8.87 -5.87 -15.81
CA GLY A 344 -7.53 -6.40 -15.60
C GLY A 344 -6.48 -5.68 -16.45
N LYS A 345 -6.76 -5.46 -17.76
CA LYS A 345 -5.88 -4.71 -18.65
C LYS A 345 -5.70 -3.26 -18.21
N ALA A 346 -6.80 -2.55 -17.95
CA ALA A 346 -6.75 -1.16 -17.48
C ALA A 346 -6.06 -1.03 -16.10
N ALA A 347 -6.18 -2.04 -15.24
CA ALA A 347 -5.50 -2.10 -13.95
C ALA A 347 -3.99 -2.20 -14.13
N TYR A 348 -3.53 -3.13 -14.95
CA TYR A 348 -2.11 -3.29 -15.27
C TYR A 348 -1.52 -2.02 -15.88
N GLU A 349 -2.16 -1.46 -16.92
CA GLU A 349 -1.73 -0.23 -17.57
C GLU A 349 -1.59 0.93 -16.57
N LYS A 350 -2.53 1.09 -15.65
CA LYS A 350 -2.45 2.12 -14.60
C LYS A 350 -1.26 1.92 -13.66
N MET A 351 -0.96 0.67 -13.27
CA MET A 351 0.20 0.38 -12.44
C MET A 351 1.49 0.59 -13.22
N HIS A 352 1.57 0.10 -14.45
CA HIS A 352 2.71 0.25 -15.34
C HIS A 352 3.04 1.71 -15.65
N ASP A 353 2.03 2.51 -16.02
CA ASP A 353 2.26 3.88 -16.49
C ASP A 353 2.44 4.90 -15.36
N LYS A 354 1.78 4.68 -14.20
CA LYS A 354 1.70 5.71 -13.15
C LYS A 354 2.18 5.25 -11.79
N TRP A 355 1.61 4.14 -11.27
CA TRP A 355 1.77 3.74 -9.88
C TRP A 355 2.83 2.64 -9.72
N ASN A 356 4.04 2.87 -10.20
CA ASN A 356 5.16 1.93 -10.05
C ASN A 356 6.31 2.53 -9.21
N PRO A 357 7.25 1.70 -8.72
CA PRO A 357 8.37 2.17 -7.90
C PRO A 357 9.23 3.23 -8.59
N LYS A 358 9.49 3.08 -9.90
CA LYS A 358 10.30 4.00 -10.71
C LYS A 358 9.69 5.40 -10.77
N ASN A 359 8.40 5.48 -11.10
CA ASN A 359 7.68 6.75 -11.14
C ASN A 359 7.54 7.36 -9.75
N ALA A 360 7.36 6.54 -8.71
CA ALA A 360 7.30 7.01 -7.33
C ALA A 360 8.62 7.64 -6.88
N ALA A 361 9.75 6.99 -7.14
CA ALA A 361 11.08 7.52 -6.81
C ALA A 361 11.37 8.84 -7.54
N ALA A 362 11.15 8.88 -8.86
CA ALA A 362 11.32 10.08 -9.67
C ALA A 362 10.41 11.24 -9.18
N SER A 363 9.16 10.92 -8.80
CA SER A 363 8.18 11.89 -8.30
C SER A 363 8.60 12.49 -6.94
N VAL A 364 9.17 11.67 -6.05
CA VAL A 364 9.70 12.15 -4.75
C VAL A 364 10.83 13.16 -4.97
N ILE A 365 11.77 12.84 -5.84
CA ILE A 365 12.93 13.71 -6.14
C ILE A 365 12.45 15.02 -6.79
N ARG A 366 11.56 14.93 -7.79
CA ARG A 366 10.96 16.09 -8.45
C ARG A 366 10.23 17.00 -7.46
N LEU A 367 9.39 16.42 -6.59
CA LEU A 367 8.69 17.18 -5.55
C LEU A 367 9.68 17.85 -4.59
N ALA A 368 10.72 17.13 -4.15
CA ALA A 368 11.74 17.67 -3.24
C ALA A 368 12.50 18.84 -3.87
N GLU A 369 12.86 18.75 -5.14
CA GLU A 369 13.51 19.85 -5.87
C GLU A 369 12.63 21.09 -5.95
N GLY A 370 11.33 20.90 -6.28
CA GLY A 370 10.37 22.00 -6.34
C GLY A 370 10.19 22.68 -4.98
N LEU A 371 10.08 21.89 -3.89
CA LEU A 371 9.97 22.43 -2.54
C LEU A 371 11.25 23.14 -2.07
N THR A 372 12.42 22.66 -2.47
CA THR A 372 13.71 23.29 -2.16
C THR A 372 13.84 24.65 -2.86
N LYS A 373 13.49 24.74 -4.15
CA LYS A 373 13.50 25.99 -4.91
C LYS A 373 12.52 27.02 -4.35
N ALA A 374 11.26 26.61 -4.09
CA ALA A 374 10.26 27.47 -3.46
C ALA A 374 10.69 28.00 -2.10
N GLY A 375 11.63 27.31 -1.44
CA GLY A 375 12.17 27.69 -0.14
C GLY A 375 13.27 28.73 -0.18
N ALA A 376 13.92 28.90 -1.28
CA ALA A 376 14.91 29.94 -1.45
C ALA A 376 14.30 31.36 -1.40
N ASP A 377 12.99 31.50 -1.69
CA ASP A 377 12.27 32.78 -1.75
C ASP A 377 11.70 33.26 -0.40
N GLY A 378 12.01 32.58 0.71
CA GLY A 378 11.72 33.08 2.08
C GLY A 378 10.28 32.90 2.59
N ASN A 379 9.36 32.33 1.83
CA ASN A 379 7.97 32.09 2.24
C ASN A 379 7.79 30.84 3.13
N ASN A 380 7.01 30.97 4.21
CA ASN A 380 6.81 29.89 5.21
C ASN A 380 5.97 28.68 4.73
N ILE A 381 5.14 28.83 3.71
CA ILE A 381 4.39 27.73 3.09
C ILE A 381 4.82 27.68 1.62
N LYS A 382 5.53 26.63 1.27
CA LYS A 382 6.15 26.47 -0.03
C LYS A 382 5.27 25.56 -0.88
N GLU A 383 4.70 26.13 -1.94
CA GLU A 383 4.15 25.33 -3.03
C GLU A 383 5.21 25.25 -4.13
N PRO A 384 5.46 24.04 -4.67
CA PRO A 384 6.39 23.90 -5.78
C PRO A 384 5.87 24.65 -7.00
N ALA A 385 6.75 25.26 -7.78
CA ALA A 385 6.38 25.87 -9.06
C ALA A 385 5.71 24.83 -9.97
N SER A 386 4.89 25.29 -10.92
CA SER A 386 4.02 24.42 -11.74
C SER A 386 4.77 23.29 -12.47
N GLU A 387 6.01 23.52 -12.85
CA GLU A 387 6.88 22.52 -13.49
C GLU A 387 7.23 21.32 -12.58
N TYR A 388 7.11 21.49 -11.26
CA TYR A 388 7.34 20.43 -10.26
C TYR A 388 6.05 19.83 -9.71
N VAL A 389 4.89 20.37 -10.10
CA VAL A 389 3.58 19.86 -9.67
C VAL A 389 3.29 18.54 -10.37
N ILE A 390 2.87 17.56 -9.58
CA ILE A 390 2.41 16.26 -10.06
C ILE A 390 0.89 16.25 -9.92
N ASN A 391 0.19 16.20 -11.04
CA ASN A 391 -1.27 16.33 -11.08
C ASN A 391 -1.98 15.04 -10.71
N ASP A 392 -1.37 13.87 -11.03
CA ASP A 392 -1.95 12.56 -10.77
C ASP A 392 -0.84 11.52 -10.50
N GLY A 393 -1.12 10.55 -9.62
CA GLY A 393 -0.17 9.52 -9.22
C GLY A 393 0.62 9.85 -7.94
N PRO A 394 1.74 9.17 -7.71
CA PRO A 394 2.58 9.40 -6.54
C PRO A 394 3.06 10.85 -6.44
N CYS A 395 3.08 11.39 -5.24
CA CYS A 395 3.44 12.78 -4.93
C CYS A 395 2.49 13.87 -5.47
N SER A 396 1.33 13.54 -6.03
CA SER A 396 0.27 14.53 -6.23
C SER A 396 -0.37 14.92 -4.88
N LYS A 397 -1.05 16.08 -4.82
CA LYS A 397 -1.70 16.55 -3.58
C LYS A 397 -2.73 15.53 -3.08
N ALA A 398 -2.71 15.25 -1.78
CA ALA A 398 -3.67 14.37 -1.16
C ALA A 398 -4.94 15.13 -0.73
N GLU A 399 -6.10 14.60 -1.07
CA GLU A 399 -7.40 15.15 -0.69
C GLU A 399 -7.74 14.79 0.77
N TYR A 400 -8.65 15.57 1.37
CA TYR A 400 -9.23 15.27 2.69
C TYR A 400 -10.38 14.27 2.58
N LEU A 401 -10.08 13.01 2.31
CA LEU A 401 -11.08 11.99 2.05
C LEU A 401 -11.73 11.46 3.35
N LYS A 402 -13.06 11.43 3.40
CA LYS A 402 -13.84 10.89 4.53
C LYS A 402 -14.00 9.37 4.38
N ASN A 403 -14.18 8.65 5.51
CA ASN A 403 -14.40 7.20 5.49
C ASN A 403 -15.69 6.77 4.73
N ASN A 404 -16.63 7.66 4.57
CA ASN A 404 -17.91 7.42 3.86
C ASN A 404 -17.94 8.03 2.45
N TRP A 405 -16.80 8.17 1.81
CA TRP A 405 -16.65 8.76 0.47
C TRP A 405 -17.34 7.97 -0.64
N PHE A 406 -17.56 6.69 -0.40
CA PHE A 406 -18.19 5.75 -1.32
C PHE A 406 -19.62 5.42 -0.83
N ASN A 407 -20.48 6.40 -0.74
CA ASN A 407 -21.91 6.24 -0.39
C ASN A 407 -22.78 6.73 -1.52
#